data_733f1795f8efd0e0c2bbdbef8ede9946
#
_entry.id   733f1795f8efd0e0c2bbdbef8ede9946
#
_cell.length_a   1.000
_cell.length_b   1.000
_cell.length_c   1.000
_cell.angle_alpha   90.00
_cell.angle_beta   90.00
_cell.angle_gamma   90.00
#
_symmetry.space_group_name_H-M   'P 1'
#
loop_
_entity.id
_entity.type
_entity.pdbx_description
1 polymer ?
#
loop_
_entity_poly.entity_id
_entity_poly.type
_entity_poly.pdbx_seq_one_letter_code
_entity_poly.pdbx_strand_id
1 'polypeptide(L)' 'MNFSEKYPHIHWWMENHGDLDIGHSDHFSGLVRLTDEGGIWWEDTKAKTFDDALANAEAFLIKDIPDRFGKDTMENL' A
#
# COMPACT_ATOMS: atom_id res chain seq x y z
N MET A 1 -1.79 5.27 18.03
CA MET A 1 -2.48 4.82 16.81
C MET A 1 -1.95 3.47 16.37
N ASN A 2 -2.86 2.55 16.05
CA ASN A 2 -2.44 1.28 15.46
C ASN A 2 -2.29 1.43 13.95
N PHE A 3 -1.82 0.35 13.30
CA PHE A 3 -1.55 0.37 11.87
C PHE A 3 -2.79 0.68 11.05
N SER A 4 -3.92 0.04 11.38
CA SER A 4 -5.15 0.23 10.59
C SER A 4 -5.72 1.64 10.70
N GLU A 5 -5.48 2.31 11.83
CA GLU A 5 -5.91 3.69 11.99
C GLU A 5 -5.01 4.66 11.23
N LYS A 6 -3.71 4.37 11.20
CA LYS A 6 -2.74 5.23 10.54
C LYS A 6 -2.72 5.02 9.03
N TYR A 7 -2.90 3.78 8.60
CA TYR A 7 -2.85 3.41 7.17
C TYR A 7 -4.09 2.60 6.78
N PRO A 8 -5.28 3.21 6.79
CA PRO A 8 -6.51 2.46 6.55
C PRO A 8 -6.60 1.84 5.15
N HIS A 9 -6.02 2.49 4.14
CA HIS A 9 -6.07 1.99 2.77
C HIS A 9 -5.11 0.82 2.57
N ILE A 10 -3.92 0.89 3.18
CA ILE A 10 -2.98 -0.25 3.16
C ILE A 10 -3.61 -1.43 3.91
N HIS A 11 -4.25 -1.16 5.04
CA HIS A 11 -4.92 -2.21 5.82
C HIS A 11 -5.99 -2.91 5.00
N TRP A 12 -6.83 -2.12 4.30
CA TRP A 12 -7.86 -2.67 3.42
C TRP A 12 -7.24 -3.53 2.32
N TRP A 13 -6.16 -3.05 1.71
CA TRP A 13 -5.45 -3.79 0.66
C TRP A 13 -5.02 -5.17 1.14
N MET A 14 -4.40 -5.22 2.32
CA MET A 14 -3.90 -6.48 2.88
C MET A 14 -5.00 -7.45 3.24
N GLU A 15 -6.15 -6.96 3.68
CA GLU A 15 -7.25 -7.83 4.07
C GLU A 15 -8.09 -8.31 2.90
N ASN A 16 -8.14 -7.56 1.81
CA ASN A 16 -9.11 -7.81 0.75
C ASN A 16 -8.52 -8.13 -0.62
N HIS A 17 -7.27 -7.79 -0.85
CA HIS A 17 -6.75 -7.87 -2.22
C HIS A 17 -5.37 -8.49 -2.35
N GLY A 18 -4.39 -8.04 -1.57
CA GLY A 18 -3.01 -8.48 -1.77
C GLY A 18 -2.18 -8.41 -0.50
N ASP A 19 -0.90 -8.15 -0.68
CA ASP A 19 0.05 -8.13 0.43
C ASP A 19 0.83 -6.83 0.45
N LEU A 20 1.39 -6.53 1.62
CA LEU A 20 2.34 -5.45 1.83
C LEU A 20 3.71 -6.08 2.09
N ASP A 21 4.68 -5.74 1.27
CA ASP A 21 6.04 -6.24 1.40
C ASP A 21 6.93 -5.08 1.83
N ILE A 22 7.63 -5.25 2.95
CA ILE A 22 8.47 -4.22 3.54
C ILE A 22 9.88 -4.77 3.72
N GLY A 23 10.86 -4.00 3.33
CA GLY A 23 12.24 -4.33 3.58
C GLY A 23 13.11 -4.15 2.35
N HIS A 24 14.42 -4.35 2.58
CA HIS A 24 15.40 -4.30 1.49
C HIS A 24 15.39 -5.61 0.72
N SER A 25 15.59 -5.51 -0.59
CA SER A 25 15.67 -6.67 -1.44
C SER A 25 16.67 -6.41 -2.55
N ASP A 26 17.40 -7.46 -2.94
CA ASP A 26 18.31 -7.38 -4.09
C ASP A 26 17.55 -7.23 -5.41
N HIS A 27 16.26 -7.56 -5.40
CA HIS A 27 15.41 -7.52 -6.59
C HIS A 27 14.63 -6.22 -6.76
N PHE A 28 14.55 -5.39 -5.69
CA PHE A 28 13.73 -4.19 -5.70
C PHE A 28 14.50 -3.03 -5.11
N SER A 29 14.33 -1.86 -5.69
CA SER A 29 15.04 -0.66 -5.25
C SER A 29 14.36 0.08 -4.10
N GLY A 30 13.07 -0.18 -3.86
CA GLY A 30 12.30 0.53 -2.86
C GLY A 30 12.20 -0.23 -1.54
N LEU A 31 11.66 0.46 -0.53
CA LEU A 31 11.51 -0.09 0.81
C LEU A 31 10.16 -0.77 1.04
N VAL A 32 9.13 -0.38 0.30
CA VAL A 32 7.76 -0.85 0.47
C VAL A 32 7.16 -1.16 -0.88
N ARG A 33 6.47 -2.29 -0.97
CA ARG A 33 5.78 -2.72 -2.19
C ARG A 33 4.39 -3.21 -1.84
N LEU A 34 3.46 -2.97 -2.75
CA LEU A 34 2.13 -3.55 -2.71
C LEU A 34 2.08 -4.63 -3.79
N THR A 35 1.72 -5.84 -3.41
CA THR A 35 1.70 -6.98 -4.32
C THR A 35 0.34 -7.63 -4.33
N ASP A 36 0.03 -8.33 -5.44
CA ASP A 36 -1.17 -9.16 -5.55
C ASP A 36 -0.81 -10.43 -6.31
N GLU A 37 -1.83 -11.20 -6.71
CA GLU A 37 -1.61 -12.45 -7.42
C GLU A 37 -0.85 -12.26 -8.74
N GLY A 38 -0.95 -11.10 -9.35
CA GLY A 38 -0.28 -10.80 -10.61
C GLY A 38 1.15 -10.29 -10.44
N GLY A 39 1.61 -10.08 -9.19
CA GLY A 39 2.94 -9.57 -8.92
C GLY A 39 2.92 -8.23 -8.21
N ILE A 40 3.90 -7.39 -8.50
CA ILE A 40 4.01 -6.07 -7.88
C ILE A 40 2.96 -5.13 -8.49
N TRP A 41 2.11 -4.58 -7.64
CA TRP A 41 1.14 -3.57 -8.05
C TRP A 41 1.74 -2.17 -8.02
N TRP A 42 2.48 -1.87 -6.94
CA TRP A 42 3.11 -0.57 -6.75
C TRP A 42 4.34 -0.72 -5.86
N GLU A 43 5.37 0.04 -6.15
CA GLU A 43 6.59 0.06 -5.35
C GLU A 43 7.01 1.50 -5.11
N ASP A 44 7.36 1.83 -3.86
CA ASP A 44 7.95 3.12 -3.57
C ASP A 44 9.43 3.08 -3.92
N THR A 45 9.88 4.08 -4.70
CA THR A 45 11.28 4.17 -5.11
C THR A 45 11.94 5.46 -4.64
N LYS A 46 11.21 6.29 -3.89
CA LYS A 46 11.69 7.62 -3.52
C LYS A 46 11.99 7.80 -2.04
N ALA A 47 11.27 7.10 -1.18
CA ALA A 47 11.42 7.27 0.25
C ALA A 47 12.75 6.71 0.74
N LYS A 48 13.30 7.34 1.78
CA LYS A 48 14.54 6.90 2.40
C LYS A 48 14.28 6.24 3.76
N THR A 49 13.07 6.36 4.28
CA THR A 49 12.66 5.72 5.54
C THR A 49 11.42 4.88 5.30
N PHE A 50 11.22 3.88 6.16
CA PHE A 50 10.02 3.05 6.07
C PHE A 50 8.75 3.86 6.35
N ASP A 51 8.82 4.81 7.30
CA ASP A 51 7.65 5.66 7.59
C ASP A 51 7.22 6.46 6.37
N ASP A 52 8.17 7.05 5.65
CA ASP A 52 7.86 7.81 4.45
C ASP A 52 7.34 6.89 3.34
N ALA A 53 7.92 5.70 3.20
CA ALA A 53 7.47 4.75 2.19
C ALA A 53 6.04 4.28 2.46
N LEU A 54 5.70 4.02 3.71
CA LEU A 54 4.33 3.64 4.08
C LEU A 54 3.35 4.79 3.83
N ALA A 55 3.74 6.02 4.15
CA ALA A 55 2.91 7.18 3.87
C ALA A 55 2.66 7.33 2.35
N ASN A 56 3.68 7.06 1.54
CA ASN A 56 3.54 7.12 0.08
C ASN A 56 2.61 6.02 -0.43
N ALA A 57 2.70 4.81 0.13
CA ALA A 57 1.80 3.73 -0.24
C ALA A 57 0.35 4.05 0.10
N GLU A 58 0.12 4.62 1.28
CA GLU A 58 -1.22 5.04 1.69
C GLU A 58 -1.75 6.10 0.73
N ALA A 59 -0.94 7.10 0.39
CA ALA A 59 -1.34 8.16 -0.53
C ALA A 59 -1.67 7.61 -1.92
N PHE A 60 -0.89 6.63 -2.39
CA PHE A 60 -1.17 5.97 -3.67
C PHE A 60 -2.53 5.28 -3.64
N LEU A 61 -2.80 4.52 -2.57
CA LEU A 61 -4.04 3.75 -2.49
C LEU A 61 -5.28 4.63 -2.29
N ILE A 62 -5.14 5.80 -1.66
CA ILE A 62 -6.24 6.75 -1.53
C ILE A 62 -6.81 7.09 -2.91
N LYS A 63 -5.97 7.18 -3.92
CA LYS A 63 -6.40 7.45 -5.29
C LYS A 63 -6.74 6.18 -6.06
N ASP A 64 -5.97 5.13 -5.86
CA ASP A 64 -6.07 3.91 -6.65
C ASP A 64 -7.30 3.08 -6.30
N ILE A 65 -7.62 2.93 -5.01
CA ILE A 65 -8.74 2.09 -4.60
C ILE A 65 -10.08 2.57 -5.18
N PRO A 66 -10.44 3.87 -5.06
CA PRO A 66 -11.71 4.33 -5.66
C PRO A 66 -11.75 4.14 -7.18
N ASP A 67 -10.62 4.33 -7.85
CA ASP A 67 -10.57 4.19 -9.31
C ASP A 67 -10.69 2.75 -9.78
N ARG A 68 -10.09 1.82 -9.03
CA ARG A 68 -10.06 0.40 -9.41
C ARG A 68 -11.23 -0.39 -8.90
N PHE A 69 -11.57 -0.19 -7.62
CA PHE A 69 -12.53 -1.03 -6.92
C PHE A 69 -13.86 -0.34 -6.69
N GLY A 70 -13.98 0.94 -7.05
CA GLY A 70 -15.19 1.72 -6.90
C GLY A 70 -15.10 2.71 -5.75
N LYS A 71 -15.83 3.83 -5.91
CA LYS A 71 -15.77 4.94 -4.96
C LYS A 71 -16.30 4.58 -3.57
N ASP A 72 -17.16 3.56 -3.50
CA ASP A 72 -17.81 3.17 -2.25
C ASP A 72 -16.99 2.17 -1.44
N THR A 73 -15.87 1.72 -1.96
CA THR A 73 -15.08 0.63 -1.37
C THR A 73 -14.69 0.90 0.06
N MET A 74 -14.31 2.14 0.37
CA MET A 74 -13.81 2.53 1.69
C MET A 74 -14.85 3.20 2.59
N GLU A 75 -16.09 3.35 2.13
CA GLU A 75 -17.09 4.10 2.88
C GLU A 75 -17.48 3.46 4.22
N ASN A 76 -17.30 2.17 4.36
CA ASN A 76 -17.71 1.43 5.55
C ASN A 76 -16.56 1.11 6.50
N LEU A 77 -15.44 1.77 6.37
CA LEU A 77 -14.28 1.56 7.24
C LEU A 77 -14.31 2.44 8.53
#